data_de2521071994561c05c2394763a0949e
#
_entry.id   de2521071994561c05c2394763a0949e
#
_cell.length_a   1.000
_cell.length_b   1.000
_cell.length_c   1.000
_cell.angle_alpha   90.00
_cell.angle_beta   90.00
_cell.angle_gamma   90.00
#
_symmetry.space_group_name_H-M   'P 1'
#
loop_
_entity.id
_entity.type
_entity.pdbx_description
1 polymer ?
#
loop_
_entity_poly.entity_id
_entity_poly.type
_entity_poly.pdbx_seq_one_letter_code
_entity_poly.pdbx_strand_id
1 'polypeptide(L)'
;MELLHSNILGSGAPLIVLHGFLGMSDNWKTLGKKYAAHGFEVHLIDQRNHGRSFWSEVFDYPTMAQDLVRYMDSKNLDRAIVLGHSMGGKTAMQLACTRPERVSKLLVADIAPRLYPPHHQYILEALEALPLSQLATRAEADEALAQNLDNWGIRQFLLKNLYWKSPGELGLRINLSILKTKMQEIGEPLPDDMVYPGPTVFLRGGASDYIADGDLPLIRHHFPKANLITIENAGHWLHAEQPDAFLESTLDFMKS
;
A
#
# COMPACT_ATOMS: atom_id res chain seq x y z
N MET A 1 15.30 -16.86 -7.16
CA MET A 1 13.98 -16.20 -7.21
C MET A 1 14.11 -14.91 -6.41
N GLU A 2 13.70 -13.78 -6.97
CA GLU A 2 13.88 -12.48 -6.31
C GLU A 2 12.91 -12.33 -5.13
N LEU A 3 13.36 -11.66 -4.06
CA LEU A 3 12.57 -11.38 -2.87
C LEU A 3 12.20 -9.90 -2.82
N LEU A 4 11.06 -9.60 -2.16
CA LEU A 4 10.66 -8.23 -1.91
C LEU A 4 11.67 -7.53 -1.00
N HIS A 5 11.98 -6.27 -1.32
CA HIS A 5 12.74 -5.40 -0.44
C HIS A 5 11.90 -4.98 0.76
N SER A 6 12.53 -4.88 1.92
CA SER A 6 11.89 -4.38 3.13
C SER A 6 12.81 -3.53 3.99
N ASN A 7 12.23 -2.58 4.71
CA ASN A 7 12.86 -1.94 5.86
C ASN A 7 12.29 -2.57 7.12
N ILE A 8 13.13 -3.19 7.95
CA ILE A 8 12.71 -3.83 9.20
C ILE A 8 13.05 -2.92 10.36
N LEU A 9 12.09 -2.68 11.26
CA LEU A 9 12.21 -1.77 12.41
C LEU A 9 11.70 -2.46 13.67
N GLY A 10 12.40 -2.27 14.80
CA GLY A 10 12.00 -2.81 16.09
C GLY A 10 12.18 -4.32 16.21
N SER A 11 11.47 -4.87 17.19
CA SER A 11 11.43 -6.30 17.50
C SER A 11 10.11 -6.64 18.21
N GLY A 12 9.69 -7.91 18.17
CA GLY A 12 8.47 -8.39 18.83
C GLY A 12 7.49 -9.05 17.87
N ALA A 13 6.19 -8.80 18.03
CA ALA A 13 5.18 -9.39 17.15
C ALA A 13 5.34 -8.87 15.69
N PRO A 14 5.39 -9.77 14.69
CA PRO A 14 5.62 -9.34 13.31
C PRO A 14 4.41 -8.59 12.74
N LEU A 15 4.68 -7.40 12.20
CA LEU A 15 3.74 -6.53 11.49
C LEU A 15 4.26 -6.25 10.08
N ILE A 16 3.55 -6.74 9.07
CA ILE A 16 3.82 -6.43 7.67
C ILE A 16 2.98 -5.23 7.25
N VAL A 17 3.61 -4.23 6.64
CA VAL A 17 2.95 -3.03 6.13
C VAL A 17 3.15 -2.92 4.62
N LEU A 18 2.02 -2.81 3.89
CA LEU A 18 1.96 -2.73 2.43
C LEU A 18 1.47 -1.36 1.99
N HIS A 19 2.26 -0.69 1.17
CA HIS A 19 1.93 0.62 0.60
C HIS A 19 0.86 0.55 -0.50
N GLY A 20 0.22 1.67 -0.80
CA GLY A 20 -0.69 1.84 -1.92
C GLY A 20 0.03 2.00 -3.26
N PHE A 21 -0.76 2.09 -4.34
CA PHE A 21 -0.26 2.29 -5.70
C PHE A 21 0.66 3.51 -5.79
N LEU A 22 1.77 3.39 -6.53
CA LEU A 22 2.83 4.39 -6.67
C LEU A 22 3.56 4.76 -5.36
N GLY A 23 3.29 4.03 -4.27
CA GLY A 23 3.97 4.20 -3.00
C GLY A 23 5.21 3.32 -2.85
N MET A 24 5.81 3.38 -1.66
CA MET A 24 6.92 2.51 -1.25
C MET A 24 7.03 2.47 0.28
N SER A 25 7.89 1.61 0.80
CA SER A 25 8.18 1.46 2.23
C SER A 25 8.55 2.78 2.92
N ASP A 26 9.23 3.68 2.21
CA ASP A 26 9.64 4.98 2.75
C ASP A 26 8.45 5.88 3.14
N ASN A 27 7.26 5.66 2.57
CA ASN A 27 6.04 6.38 2.93
C ASN A 27 5.59 6.06 4.36
N TRP A 28 5.94 4.87 4.86
CA TRP A 28 5.51 4.34 6.14
C TRP A 28 6.54 4.44 7.26
N LYS A 29 7.75 4.99 6.99
CA LYS A 29 8.85 5.02 7.97
C LYS A 29 8.49 5.67 9.30
N THR A 30 7.74 6.77 9.28
CA THR A 30 7.36 7.49 10.51
C THR A 30 6.42 6.65 11.36
N LEU A 31 5.35 6.09 10.78
CA LEU A 31 4.44 5.20 11.49
C LEU A 31 5.13 3.88 11.88
N GLY A 32 5.97 3.34 11.01
CA GLY A 32 6.76 2.15 11.30
C GLY A 32 7.62 2.29 12.55
N LYS A 33 8.27 3.44 12.75
CA LYS A 33 9.02 3.74 13.98
C LYS A 33 8.10 3.80 15.21
N LYS A 34 6.90 4.38 15.07
CA LYS A 34 5.92 4.43 16.15
C LYS A 34 5.44 3.01 16.51
N TYR A 35 5.08 2.16 15.54
CA TYR A 35 4.73 0.76 15.79
C TYR A 35 5.87 -0.02 16.45
N ALA A 36 7.11 0.16 15.98
CA ALA A 36 8.29 -0.47 16.57
C ALA A 36 8.46 -0.08 18.04
N ALA A 37 8.23 1.19 18.39
CA ALA A 37 8.25 1.65 19.78
C ALA A 37 7.13 1.04 20.65
N HIS A 38 6.09 0.47 20.04
CA HIS A 38 5.00 -0.24 20.71
C HIS A 38 5.16 -1.77 20.76
N GLY A 39 6.36 -2.29 20.44
CA GLY A 39 6.72 -3.71 20.58
C GLY A 39 6.40 -4.56 19.36
N PHE A 40 6.38 -3.98 18.17
CA PHE A 40 6.25 -4.73 16.92
C PHE A 40 7.59 -4.82 16.17
N GLU A 41 7.82 -5.96 15.52
CA GLU A 41 8.81 -6.09 14.46
C GLU A 41 8.13 -5.70 13.14
N VAL A 42 8.42 -4.51 12.66
CA VAL A 42 7.70 -3.88 11.54
C VAL A 42 8.44 -4.09 10.24
N HIS A 43 7.84 -4.82 9.30
CA HIS A 43 8.34 -5.07 7.96
C HIS A 43 7.63 -4.12 6.98
N LEU A 44 8.27 -3.00 6.64
CA LEU A 44 7.79 -2.07 5.62
C LEU A 44 8.21 -2.61 4.25
N ILE A 45 7.26 -3.12 3.48
CA ILE A 45 7.53 -3.82 2.22
C ILE A 45 7.45 -2.87 1.03
N ASP A 46 8.42 -2.95 0.12
CA ASP A 46 8.25 -2.49 -1.25
C ASP A 46 7.62 -3.62 -2.07
N GLN A 47 6.41 -3.44 -2.60
CA GLN A 47 5.76 -4.44 -3.43
C GLN A 47 6.43 -4.49 -4.82
N ARG A 48 6.26 -5.60 -5.58
CA ARG A 48 6.81 -5.70 -6.95
C ARG A 48 6.52 -4.45 -7.79
N ASN A 49 7.41 -4.09 -8.68
CA ASN A 49 7.34 -2.91 -9.53
C ASN A 49 7.39 -1.56 -8.79
N HIS A 50 7.64 -1.57 -7.47
CA HIS A 50 7.73 -0.36 -6.64
C HIS A 50 8.99 -0.37 -5.76
N GLY A 51 9.44 0.84 -5.42
CA GLY A 51 10.54 1.04 -4.47
C GLY A 51 11.84 0.41 -4.91
N ARG A 52 12.40 -0.46 -4.08
CA ARG A 52 13.66 -1.19 -4.29
C ARG A 52 13.42 -2.66 -4.62
N SER A 53 12.16 -3.07 -4.72
CA SER A 53 11.81 -4.43 -5.14
C SER A 53 12.02 -4.64 -6.64
N PHE A 54 12.05 -5.89 -7.03
CA PHE A 54 12.26 -6.30 -8.42
C PHE A 54 11.12 -5.84 -9.35
N TRP A 55 11.43 -5.70 -10.62
CA TRP A 55 10.49 -5.40 -11.69
C TRP A 55 10.03 -6.68 -12.39
N SER A 56 8.74 -6.72 -12.76
CA SER A 56 8.12 -7.89 -13.38
C SER A 56 7.02 -7.45 -14.33
N GLU A 57 6.83 -8.19 -15.42
CA GLU A 57 5.71 -8.01 -16.36
C GLU A 57 4.38 -8.51 -15.77
N VAL A 58 4.44 -9.45 -14.81
CA VAL A 58 3.26 -9.95 -14.11
C VAL A 58 2.95 -9.03 -12.94
N PHE A 59 1.73 -8.49 -12.91
CA PHE A 59 1.28 -7.58 -11.89
C PHE A 59 -0.21 -7.79 -11.62
N ASP A 60 -0.53 -8.66 -10.67
CA ASP A 60 -1.86 -9.02 -10.21
C ASP A 60 -1.83 -9.40 -8.72
N TYR A 61 -2.98 -9.37 -8.06
CA TYR A 61 -3.09 -9.63 -6.62
C TYR A 61 -2.70 -11.05 -6.21
N PRO A 62 -3.07 -12.11 -6.95
CA PRO A 62 -2.61 -13.47 -6.63
C PRO A 62 -1.08 -13.59 -6.59
N THR A 63 -0.41 -13.01 -7.57
CA THR A 63 1.05 -13.04 -7.64
C THR A 63 1.69 -12.16 -6.56
N MET A 64 1.11 -10.99 -6.26
CA MET A 64 1.59 -10.11 -5.17
C MET A 64 1.43 -10.77 -3.80
N ALA A 65 0.33 -11.49 -3.55
CA ALA A 65 0.15 -12.27 -2.34
C ALA A 65 1.18 -13.44 -2.25
N GLN A 66 1.49 -14.09 -3.37
CA GLN A 66 2.51 -15.13 -3.40
C GLN A 66 3.93 -14.58 -3.14
N ASP A 67 4.22 -13.34 -3.55
CA ASP A 67 5.48 -12.66 -3.17
C ASP A 67 5.59 -12.48 -1.66
N LEU A 68 4.49 -12.12 -1.00
CA LEU A 68 4.47 -11.98 0.45
C LEU A 68 4.70 -13.32 1.15
N VAL A 69 4.09 -14.41 0.66
CA VAL A 69 4.36 -15.75 1.21
C VAL A 69 5.85 -16.07 1.12
N ARG A 70 6.46 -15.88 -0.05
CA ARG A 70 7.92 -16.10 -0.22
C ARG A 70 8.76 -15.20 0.67
N TYR A 71 8.36 -13.94 0.82
CA TYR A 71 9.03 -13.03 1.73
C TYR A 71 8.95 -13.52 3.18
N MET A 72 7.76 -13.88 3.65
CA MET A 72 7.54 -14.41 5.00
C MET A 72 8.38 -15.67 5.25
N ASP A 73 8.41 -16.60 4.29
CA ASP A 73 9.25 -17.81 4.37
C ASP A 73 10.72 -17.46 4.49
N SER A 74 11.21 -16.50 3.71
CA SER A 74 12.62 -16.05 3.76
C SER A 74 13.02 -15.39 5.07
N LYS A 75 12.03 -14.88 5.82
CA LYS A 75 12.21 -14.24 7.15
C LYS A 75 11.85 -15.15 8.31
N ASN A 76 11.48 -16.41 8.05
CA ASN A 76 10.98 -17.37 9.05
C ASN A 76 9.77 -16.81 9.82
N LEU A 77 8.88 -16.09 9.13
CA LEU A 77 7.63 -15.58 9.68
C LEU A 77 6.52 -16.58 9.38
N ASP A 78 6.19 -17.42 10.31
CA ASP A 78 5.06 -18.37 10.14
C ASP A 78 3.74 -17.61 10.00
N ARG A 79 3.55 -16.56 10.79
CA ARG A 79 2.33 -15.78 10.85
C ARG A 79 2.63 -14.32 11.23
N ALA A 80 1.89 -13.36 10.63
CA ALA A 80 2.06 -11.94 10.91
C ALA A 80 0.72 -11.20 10.98
N ILE A 81 0.72 -10.03 11.62
CA ILE A 81 -0.30 -9.00 11.42
C ILE A 81 -0.02 -8.36 10.06
N VAL A 82 -1.05 -8.15 9.24
CA VAL A 82 -0.88 -7.53 7.92
C VAL A 82 -1.73 -6.28 7.81
N LEU A 83 -1.08 -5.16 7.58
CA LEU A 83 -1.69 -3.85 7.33
C LEU A 83 -1.43 -3.45 5.88
N GLY A 84 -2.49 -3.23 5.11
CA GLY A 84 -2.37 -2.77 3.73
C GLY A 84 -3.20 -1.53 3.45
N HIS A 85 -2.63 -0.57 2.71
CA HIS A 85 -3.31 0.62 2.24
C HIS A 85 -3.65 0.51 0.75
N SER A 86 -4.89 0.79 0.36
CA SER A 86 -5.32 0.85 -1.04
C SER A 86 -4.93 -0.44 -1.80
N MET A 87 -4.12 -0.38 -2.86
CA MET A 87 -3.55 -1.55 -3.54
C MET A 87 -2.94 -2.57 -2.55
N GLY A 88 -2.16 -2.11 -1.57
CA GLY A 88 -1.60 -2.96 -0.51
C GLY A 88 -2.69 -3.61 0.35
N GLY A 89 -3.84 -2.95 0.52
CA GLY A 89 -5.01 -3.50 1.19
C GLY A 89 -5.61 -4.68 0.41
N LYS A 90 -5.73 -4.57 -0.90
CA LYS A 90 -6.19 -5.68 -1.76
C LYS A 90 -5.19 -6.84 -1.79
N THR A 91 -3.88 -6.55 -1.82
CA THR A 91 -2.84 -7.59 -1.66
C THR A 91 -2.97 -8.32 -0.32
N ALA A 92 -3.21 -7.57 0.77
CA ALA A 92 -3.41 -8.13 2.11
C ALA A 92 -4.69 -8.97 2.19
N MET A 93 -5.80 -8.52 1.60
CA MET A 93 -7.05 -9.29 1.48
C MET A 93 -6.83 -10.60 0.73
N GLN A 94 -6.15 -10.55 -0.43
CA GLN A 94 -5.81 -11.72 -1.24
C GLN A 94 -4.98 -12.73 -0.44
N LEU A 95 -3.94 -12.26 0.28
CA LEU A 95 -3.12 -13.12 1.15
C LEU A 95 -3.97 -13.76 2.25
N ALA A 96 -4.80 -12.97 2.96
CA ALA A 96 -5.61 -13.45 4.07
C ALA A 96 -6.62 -14.53 3.62
N CYS A 97 -7.25 -14.37 2.47
CA CYS A 97 -8.20 -15.35 1.94
C CYS A 97 -7.53 -16.62 1.42
N THR A 98 -6.34 -16.51 0.79
CA THR A 98 -5.65 -17.66 0.18
C THR A 98 -4.72 -18.39 1.13
N ARG A 99 -4.26 -17.73 2.20
CA ARG A 99 -3.33 -18.27 3.22
C ARG A 99 -3.76 -17.79 4.62
N PRO A 100 -4.96 -18.12 5.09
CA PRO A 100 -5.50 -17.60 6.35
C PRO A 100 -4.62 -17.93 7.56
N GLU A 101 -3.90 -19.05 7.51
CA GLU A 101 -2.95 -19.46 8.55
C GLU A 101 -1.76 -18.50 8.70
N ARG A 102 -1.41 -17.75 7.65
CA ARG A 102 -0.28 -16.82 7.63
C ARG A 102 -0.64 -15.43 8.18
N VAL A 103 -1.93 -15.12 8.34
CA VAL A 103 -2.41 -13.80 8.80
C VAL A 103 -3.05 -13.94 10.18
N SER A 104 -2.48 -13.25 11.18
CA SER A 104 -3.02 -13.25 12.55
C SER A 104 -4.16 -12.25 12.73
N LYS A 105 -3.98 -11.05 12.18
CA LYS A 105 -4.96 -9.97 12.10
C LYS A 105 -4.79 -9.24 10.78
N LEU A 106 -5.89 -8.83 10.17
CA LEU A 106 -5.91 -8.08 8.93
C LEU A 106 -6.37 -6.65 9.18
N LEU A 107 -5.58 -5.66 8.73
CA LEU A 107 -5.94 -4.26 8.74
C LEU A 107 -5.94 -3.75 7.30
N VAL A 108 -7.06 -3.21 6.87
CA VAL A 108 -7.25 -2.68 5.51
C VAL A 108 -7.56 -1.19 5.58
N ALA A 109 -6.67 -0.38 5.03
CA ALA A 109 -6.80 1.07 5.03
C ALA A 109 -7.30 1.57 3.67
N ASP A 110 -8.49 2.12 3.70
CA ASP A 110 -9.21 2.87 2.67
C ASP A 110 -9.31 2.18 1.30
N ILE A 111 -9.77 0.93 1.30
CA ILE A 111 -10.14 0.18 0.10
C ILE A 111 -11.15 -0.91 0.46
N ALA A 112 -12.21 -1.09 -0.34
CA ALA A 112 -13.16 -2.19 -0.22
C ALA A 112 -12.80 -3.34 -1.18
N PRO A 113 -13.33 -4.57 -1.00
CA PRO A 113 -13.06 -5.70 -1.89
C PRO A 113 -13.77 -5.62 -3.26
N ARG A 114 -14.40 -4.48 -3.60
CA ARG A 114 -15.13 -4.26 -4.85
C ARG A 114 -14.25 -3.89 -6.04
N LEU A 115 -14.82 -3.88 -7.24
CA LEU A 115 -14.21 -3.31 -8.44
C LEU A 115 -14.04 -1.78 -8.31
N TYR A 116 -12.90 -1.27 -8.76
CA TYR A 116 -12.63 0.15 -8.94
C TYR A 116 -12.24 0.42 -10.38
N PRO A 117 -12.97 1.29 -11.09
CA PRO A 117 -12.54 1.70 -12.43
C PRO A 117 -11.16 2.36 -12.41
N PRO A 118 -10.33 2.18 -13.45
CA PRO A 118 -9.06 2.87 -13.56
C PRO A 118 -9.25 4.39 -13.54
N HIS A 119 -8.59 5.09 -12.61
CA HIS A 119 -8.72 6.55 -12.44
C HIS A 119 -7.38 7.26 -12.20
N HIS A 120 -6.26 6.52 -12.26
CA HIS A 120 -4.92 7.07 -12.06
C HIS A 120 -4.16 7.37 -13.37
N GLN A 121 -4.83 7.25 -14.53
CA GLN A 121 -4.20 7.40 -15.84
C GLN A 121 -3.47 8.74 -15.97
N TYR A 122 -4.12 9.83 -15.56
CA TYR A 122 -3.53 11.17 -15.63
C TYR A 122 -2.25 11.33 -14.78
N ILE A 123 -2.14 10.59 -13.66
CA ILE A 123 -0.93 10.59 -12.81
C ILE A 123 0.22 9.88 -13.53
N LEU A 124 -0.07 8.73 -14.14
CA LEU A 124 0.95 7.97 -14.88
C LEU A 124 1.44 8.73 -16.11
N GLU A 125 0.55 9.43 -16.81
CA GLU A 125 0.89 10.30 -17.94
C GLU A 125 1.75 11.49 -17.50
N ALA A 126 1.44 12.12 -16.37
CA ALA A 126 2.26 13.19 -15.82
C ALA A 126 3.67 12.70 -15.42
N LEU A 127 3.79 11.49 -14.85
CA LEU A 127 5.09 10.89 -14.53
C LEU A 127 5.89 10.51 -15.79
N GLU A 128 5.22 10.03 -16.83
CA GLU A 128 5.85 9.68 -18.11
C GLU A 128 6.37 10.91 -18.85
N ALA A 129 5.65 12.03 -18.71
CA ALA A 129 6.03 13.32 -19.33
C ALA A 129 7.23 14.00 -18.64
N LEU A 130 7.68 13.52 -17.47
CA LEU A 130 8.83 14.12 -16.80
C LEU A 130 10.11 13.98 -17.63
N PRO A 131 10.80 15.08 -17.97
CA PRO A 131 12.06 15.05 -18.70
C PRO A 131 13.23 14.69 -17.76
N LEU A 132 13.22 13.48 -17.18
CA LEU A 132 14.12 13.05 -16.09
C LEU A 132 15.61 13.28 -16.39
N SER A 133 16.02 13.19 -17.65
CA SER A 133 17.40 13.43 -18.08
C SER A 133 17.82 14.91 -18.08
N GLN A 134 16.85 15.83 -17.98
CA GLN A 134 17.07 17.28 -17.98
C GLN A 134 16.88 17.90 -16.60
N LEU A 135 16.38 17.14 -15.64
CA LEU A 135 16.11 17.62 -14.29
C LEU A 135 17.31 17.35 -13.37
N ALA A 136 17.77 18.42 -12.72
CA ALA A 136 18.90 18.38 -11.80
C ALA A 136 18.49 18.35 -10.33
N THR A 137 17.24 18.63 -10.01
CA THR A 137 16.75 18.71 -8.63
C THR A 137 15.32 18.18 -8.49
N ARG A 138 14.93 17.87 -7.25
CA ARG A 138 13.53 17.54 -6.93
C ARG A 138 12.59 18.74 -7.08
N ALA A 139 13.10 19.97 -6.89
CA ALA A 139 12.32 21.18 -7.08
C ALA A 139 11.93 21.37 -8.55
N GLU A 140 12.89 21.20 -9.47
CA GLU A 140 12.61 21.22 -10.91
C GLU A 140 11.61 20.12 -11.31
N ALA A 141 11.70 18.94 -10.70
CA ALA A 141 10.72 17.86 -10.93
C ALA A 141 9.33 18.22 -10.39
N ASP A 142 9.21 18.91 -9.26
CA ASP A 142 7.93 19.41 -8.75
C ASP A 142 7.32 20.46 -9.68
N GLU A 143 8.11 21.39 -10.17
CA GLU A 143 7.69 22.41 -11.16
C GLU A 143 7.21 21.76 -12.46
N ALA A 144 7.91 20.74 -12.94
CA ALA A 144 7.51 19.99 -14.14
C ALA A 144 6.19 19.22 -13.92
N LEU A 145 6.02 18.55 -12.76
CA LEU A 145 4.78 17.88 -12.41
C LEU A 145 3.61 18.85 -12.23
N ALA A 146 3.86 20.07 -11.73
CA ALA A 146 2.84 21.08 -11.52
C ALA A 146 2.15 21.55 -12.81
N GLN A 147 2.76 21.31 -13.98
CA GLN A 147 2.14 21.60 -15.27
C GLN A 147 0.93 20.69 -15.57
N ASN A 148 0.85 19.50 -14.94
CA ASN A 148 -0.17 18.49 -15.20
C ASN A 148 -0.91 18.03 -13.92
N LEU A 149 -0.41 18.35 -12.74
CA LEU A 149 -0.95 17.92 -11.45
C LEU A 149 -1.02 19.10 -10.48
N ASP A 150 -2.23 19.65 -10.28
CA ASP A 150 -2.45 20.81 -9.39
C ASP A 150 -2.23 20.46 -7.92
N ASN A 151 -2.60 19.25 -7.49
CA ASN A 151 -2.56 18.85 -6.09
C ASN A 151 -1.11 18.67 -5.60
N TRP A 152 -0.68 19.59 -4.75
CA TRP A 152 0.67 19.59 -4.17
C TRP A 152 0.97 18.30 -3.37
N GLY A 153 0.00 17.80 -2.58
CA GLY A 153 0.18 16.58 -1.78
C GLY A 153 0.45 15.35 -2.65
N ILE A 154 -0.27 15.22 -3.78
CA ILE A 154 -0.03 14.17 -4.78
C ILE A 154 1.38 14.29 -5.35
N ARG A 155 1.80 15.49 -5.76
CA ARG A 155 3.15 15.69 -6.29
C ARG A 155 4.23 15.30 -5.28
N GLN A 156 4.11 15.76 -4.01
CA GLN A 156 5.08 15.39 -2.95
C GLN A 156 5.13 13.88 -2.68
N PHE A 157 4.01 13.19 -2.78
CA PHE A 157 3.95 11.73 -2.70
C PHE A 157 4.69 11.07 -3.88
N LEU A 158 4.44 11.52 -5.10
CA LEU A 158 5.06 10.98 -6.32
C LEU A 158 6.57 11.24 -6.36
N LEU A 159 7.01 12.44 -5.95
CA LEU A 159 8.42 12.84 -5.91
C LEU A 159 9.26 11.97 -4.97
N LYS A 160 8.67 11.25 -4.00
CA LYS A 160 9.42 10.27 -3.21
C LYS A 160 9.97 9.12 -4.05
N ASN A 161 9.38 8.85 -5.21
CA ASN A 161 9.89 7.84 -6.15
C ASN A 161 11.16 8.27 -6.89
N LEU A 162 11.51 9.55 -6.87
CA LEU A 162 12.73 10.02 -7.51
C LEU A 162 13.98 9.56 -6.76
N TYR A 163 14.94 9.07 -7.51
CA TYR A 163 16.28 8.73 -7.01
C TYR A 163 17.34 9.08 -8.04
N TRP A 164 18.58 9.27 -7.60
CA TRP A 164 19.72 9.44 -8.47
C TRP A 164 20.18 8.08 -8.98
N LYS A 165 20.07 7.83 -10.29
CA LYS A 165 20.68 6.65 -10.94
C LYS A 165 22.19 6.79 -10.99
N SER A 166 22.65 8.00 -11.34
CA SER A 166 24.02 8.44 -11.38
C SER A 166 24.07 9.95 -11.09
N PRO A 167 25.23 10.56 -10.82
CA PRO A 167 25.33 12.01 -10.66
C PRO A 167 24.73 12.76 -11.85
N GLY A 168 23.69 13.55 -11.60
CA GLY A 168 22.99 14.34 -12.63
C GLY A 168 21.91 13.58 -13.42
N GLU A 169 21.63 12.32 -13.11
CA GLU A 169 20.60 11.52 -13.77
C GLU A 169 19.55 11.03 -12.78
N LEU A 170 18.34 11.57 -12.85
CA LEU A 170 17.20 11.11 -12.06
C LEU A 170 16.52 9.88 -12.67
N GLY A 171 15.95 9.07 -11.81
CA GLY A 171 15.11 7.94 -12.18
C GLY A 171 13.91 7.77 -11.26
N LEU A 172 12.97 6.95 -11.64
CA LEU A 172 11.81 6.58 -10.85
C LEU A 172 11.98 5.18 -10.27
N ARG A 173 11.63 5.02 -8.97
CA ARG A 173 11.60 3.73 -8.26
C ARG A 173 10.30 2.97 -8.50
N ILE A 174 9.71 3.13 -9.68
CA ILE A 174 8.52 2.40 -10.11
C ILE A 174 8.71 1.95 -11.55
N ASN A 175 8.19 0.78 -11.88
CA ASN A 175 8.14 0.27 -13.24
C ASN A 175 6.95 0.88 -13.99
N LEU A 176 7.10 2.16 -14.38
CA LEU A 176 6.00 2.97 -14.93
C LEU A 176 5.32 2.32 -16.13
N SER A 177 6.09 1.68 -17.04
CA SER A 177 5.54 1.06 -18.25
C SER A 177 4.59 -0.10 -17.92
N ILE A 178 4.97 -0.95 -16.97
CA ILE A 178 4.11 -2.06 -16.54
C ILE A 178 2.92 -1.55 -15.74
N LEU A 179 3.12 -0.62 -14.81
CA LEU A 179 2.02 -0.07 -14.01
C LEU A 179 0.96 0.62 -14.88
N LYS A 180 1.38 1.23 -16.00
CA LYS A 180 0.47 1.83 -16.99
C LYS A 180 -0.34 0.78 -17.75
N THR A 181 0.29 -0.29 -18.20
CA THR A 181 -0.38 -1.37 -18.98
C THR A 181 -1.27 -2.25 -18.11
N LYS A 182 -0.98 -2.33 -16.79
CA LYS A 182 -1.65 -3.19 -15.80
C LYS A 182 -2.59 -2.44 -14.85
N MET A 183 -3.06 -1.25 -15.25
CA MET A 183 -3.92 -0.44 -14.41
C MET A 183 -5.28 -1.08 -14.08
N GLN A 184 -5.82 -1.89 -14.99
CA GLN A 184 -7.09 -2.58 -14.76
C GLN A 184 -6.99 -3.59 -13.62
N GLU A 185 -5.89 -4.33 -13.54
CA GLU A 185 -5.63 -5.34 -12.52
C GLU A 185 -5.60 -4.75 -11.10
N ILE A 186 -5.23 -3.47 -10.95
CA ILE A 186 -5.24 -2.77 -9.65
C ILE A 186 -6.69 -2.54 -9.16
N GLY A 187 -7.61 -2.34 -10.08
CA GLY A 187 -9.02 -2.14 -9.80
C GLY A 187 -9.80 -3.41 -9.48
N GLU A 188 -9.28 -4.60 -9.82
CA GLU A 188 -10.00 -5.87 -9.75
C GLU A 188 -10.60 -6.14 -8.37
N PRO A 189 -11.84 -6.70 -8.32
CA PRO A 189 -12.47 -7.05 -7.06
C PRO A 189 -11.83 -8.31 -6.47
N LEU A 190 -12.08 -8.57 -5.19
CA LEU A 190 -11.80 -9.88 -4.60
C LEU A 190 -12.82 -10.88 -5.17
N PRO A 191 -12.42 -12.09 -5.64
CA PRO A 191 -13.34 -13.13 -6.08
C PRO A 191 -14.38 -13.49 -5.02
N ASP A 192 -15.64 -13.70 -5.42
CA ASP A 192 -16.80 -13.88 -4.53
C ASP A 192 -16.68 -15.07 -3.57
N ASP A 193 -15.94 -16.11 -3.94
CA ASP A 193 -15.73 -17.31 -3.15
C ASP A 193 -14.63 -17.16 -2.08
N MET A 194 -13.93 -16.05 -2.06
CA MET A 194 -12.84 -15.80 -1.12
C MET A 194 -13.36 -15.28 0.22
N VAL A 195 -13.07 -15.98 1.31
CA VAL A 195 -13.46 -15.60 2.67
C VAL A 195 -12.28 -15.74 3.63
N TYR A 196 -12.06 -14.75 4.47
CA TYR A 196 -11.13 -14.79 5.59
C TYR A 196 -11.88 -14.67 6.92
N PRO A 197 -11.95 -15.74 7.75
CA PRO A 197 -12.70 -15.74 9.00
C PRO A 197 -11.96 -15.14 10.20
N GLY A 198 -10.73 -14.65 9.98
CA GLY A 198 -9.88 -14.07 11.04
C GLY A 198 -10.31 -12.67 11.45
N PRO A 199 -9.70 -12.14 12.54
CA PRO A 199 -9.94 -10.78 13.00
C PRO A 199 -9.55 -9.77 11.90
N THR A 200 -10.47 -8.86 11.58
CA THR A 200 -10.29 -7.87 10.50
C THR A 200 -10.81 -6.50 10.93
N VAL A 201 -10.08 -5.45 10.57
CA VAL A 201 -10.56 -4.08 10.64
C VAL A 201 -10.36 -3.37 9.31
N PHE A 202 -11.40 -2.69 8.86
CA PHE A 202 -11.32 -1.73 7.77
C PHE A 202 -11.29 -0.33 8.38
N LEU A 203 -10.35 0.50 7.92
CA LEU A 203 -10.25 1.90 8.28
C LEU A 203 -10.57 2.73 7.04
N ARG A 204 -11.55 3.62 7.11
CA ARG A 204 -11.90 4.54 6.02
C ARG A 204 -11.58 5.98 6.39
N GLY A 205 -11.20 6.78 5.41
CA GLY A 205 -11.16 8.23 5.59
C GLY A 205 -12.58 8.83 5.57
N GLY A 206 -12.90 9.71 6.50
CA GLY A 206 -14.22 10.35 6.58
C GLY A 206 -14.54 11.24 5.37
N ALA A 207 -13.52 11.71 4.66
CA ALA A 207 -13.61 12.49 3.42
C ALA A 207 -13.19 11.68 2.16
N SER A 208 -13.17 10.34 2.26
CA SER A 208 -12.81 9.43 1.16
C SER A 208 -14.02 8.69 0.61
N ASP A 209 -14.05 8.48 -0.70
CA ASP A 209 -15.09 7.71 -1.41
C ASP A 209 -14.69 6.24 -1.67
N TYR A 210 -13.53 5.80 -1.16
CA TYR A 210 -13.03 4.44 -1.41
C TYR A 210 -13.80 3.37 -0.64
N ILE A 211 -14.31 3.67 0.55
CA ILE A 211 -15.23 2.79 1.29
C ILE A 211 -16.51 3.58 1.59
N ALA A 212 -17.61 3.22 0.94
CA ALA A 212 -18.93 3.76 1.20
C ALA A 212 -19.71 2.89 2.20
N ASP A 213 -20.77 3.42 2.80
CA ASP A 213 -21.64 2.64 3.69
C ASP A 213 -22.27 1.43 2.98
N GLY A 214 -22.54 1.56 1.69
CA GLY A 214 -23.04 0.47 0.83
C GLY A 214 -22.06 -0.70 0.63
N ASP A 215 -20.77 -0.52 0.93
CA ASP A 215 -19.76 -1.58 0.82
C ASP A 215 -19.75 -2.56 2.02
N LEU A 216 -20.41 -2.21 3.15
CA LEU A 216 -20.43 -3.04 4.36
C LEU A 216 -20.93 -4.47 4.15
N PRO A 217 -22.01 -4.73 3.40
CA PRO A 217 -22.45 -6.10 3.13
C PRO A 217 -21.38 -6.92 2.40
N LEU A 218 -20.73 -6.35 1.39
CA LEU A 218 -19.66 -6.99 0.64
C LEU A 218 -18.42 -7.24 1.52
N ILE A 219 -18.04 -6.25 2.33
CA ILE A 219 -16.94 -6.40 3.29
C ILE A 219 -17.23 -7.57 4.24
N ARG A 220 -18.44 -7.67 4.81
CA ARG A 220 -18.83 -8.73 5.73
C ARG A 220 -18.99 -10.10 5.06
N HIS A 221 -19.29 -10.12 3.77
CA HIS A 221 -19.31 -11.35 2.98
C HIS A 221 -17.92 -12.01 2.95
N HIS A 222 -16.89 -11.23 2.61
CA HIS A 222 -15.51 -11.72 2.53
C HIS A 222 -14.82 -11.81 3.91
N PHE A 223 -15.18 -10.94 4.85
CA PHE A 223 -14.55 -10.78 6.16
C PHE A 223 -15.62 -10.76 7.26
N PRO A 224 -16.19 -11.93 7.66
CA PRO A 224 -17.34 -11.98 8.57
C PRO A 224 -17.11 -11.33 9.95
N LYS A 225 -15.84 -11.21 10.38
CA LYS A 225 -15.44 -10.57 11.64
C LYS A 225 -14.92 -9.13 11.44
N ALA A 226 -15.22 -8.51 10.31
CA ALA A 226 -14.74 -7.16 10.04
C ALA A 226 -15.48 -6.11 10.86
N ASN A 227 -14.71 -5.23 11.49
CA ASN A 227 -15.15 -3.95 12.01
C ASN A 227 -14.79 -2.84 11.01
N LEU A 228 -15.58 -1.78 10.96
CA LEU A 228 -15.28 -0.57 10.20
C LEU A 228 -15.05 0.60 11.16
N ILE A 229 -13.92 1.28 11.02
CA ILE A 229 -13.55 2.48 11.76
C ILE A 229 -13.43 3.64 10.77
N THR A 230 -14.02 4.78 11.07
CA THR A 230 -13.85 6.01 10.30
C THR A 230 -12.80 6.89 10.96
N ILE A 231 -11.80 7.31 10.18
CA ILE A 231 -10.81 8.32 10.58
C ILE A 231 -11.33 9.68 10.08
N GLU A 232 -11.88 10.45 11.01
CA GLU A 232 -12.49 11.74 10.69
C GLU A 232 -11.47 12.73 10.10
N ASN A 233 -11.91 13.61 9.20
CA ASN A 233 -11.10 14.63 8.54
C ASN A 233 -9.89 14.06 7.75
N ALA A 234 -9.98 12.82 7.30
CA ALA A 234 -8.98 12.17 6.45
C ALA A 234 -9.59 11.81 5.09
N GLY A 235 -8.83 11.99 4.03
CA GLY A 235 -9.09 11.46 2.70
C GLY A 235 -8.45 10.09 2.50
N HIS A 236 -8.06 9.78 1.25
CA HIS A 236 -7.49 8.48 0.88
C HIS A 236 -6.15 8.16 1.58
N TRP A 237 -5.34 9.16 1.89
CA TRP A 237 -4.08 8.98 2.61
C TRP A 237 -4.25 9.17 4.13
N LEU A 238 -5.26 8.53 4.71
CA LEU A 238 -5.65 8.67 6.13
C LEU A 238 -4.47 8.49 7.10
N HIS A 239 -3.53 7.61 6.79
CA HIS A 239 -2.32 7.36 7.56
C HIS A 239 -1.28 8.51 7.51
N ALA A 240 -1.39 9.39 6.53
CA ALA A 240 -0.54 10.56 6.36
C ALA A 240 -1.26 11.85 6.78
N GLU A 241 -2.57 11.93 6.55
CA GLU A 241 -3.41 13.10 6.85
C GLU A 241 -3.79 13.17 8.33
N GLN A 242 -4.08 12.01 8.96
CA GLN A 242 -4.44 11.89 10.39
C GLN A 242 -3.60 10.81 11.07
N PRO A 243 -2.26 10.97 11.15
CA PRO A 243 -1.35 9.90 11.55
C PRO A 243 -1.53 9.43 13.00
N ASP A 244 -1.95 10.29 13.90
CA ASP A 244 -2.11 9.94 15.31
C ASP A 244 -3.42 9.17 15.53
N ALA A 245 -4.54 9.62 14.96
CA ALA A 245 -5.81 8.89 15.00
C ALA A 245 -5.71 7.52 14.30
N PHE A 246 -4.98 7.46 13.17
CA PHE A 246 -4.71 6.20 12.49
C PHE A 246 -3.88 5.24 13.34
N LEU A 247 -2.82 5.75 13.98
CA LEU A 247 -1.95 4.96 14.85
C LEU A 247 -2.74 4.40 16.04
N GLU A 248 -3.51 5.23 16.74
CA GLU A 248 -4.33 4.83 17.89
C GLU A 248 -5.31 3.71 17.50
N SER A 249 -6.12 3.93 16.46
CA SER A 249 -7.12 2.95 15.98
C SER A 249 -6.49 1.62 15.58
N THR A 250 -5.32 1.64 14.93
CA THR A 250 -4.63 0.42 14.52
C THR A 250 -3.98 -0.29 15.70
N LEU A 251 -3.39 0.43 16.66
CA LEU A 251 -2.80 -0.15 17.87
C LEU A 251 -3.85 -0.82 18.74
N ASP A 252 -5.00 -0.20 18.93
CA ASP A 252 -6.10 -0.75 19.71
C ASP A 252 -6.56 -2.09 19.14
N PHE A 253 -6.73 -2.17 17.82
CA PHE A 253 -7.09 -3.43 17.15
C PHE A 253 -5.95 -4.45 17.21
N MET A 254 -4.70 -4.06 17.03
CA MET A 254 -3.57 -5.00 17.05
C MET A 254 -3.34 -5.61 18.43
N LYS A 255 -3.64 -4.89 19.50
CA LYS A 255 -3.44 -5.32 20.90
C LYS A 255 -4.66 -6.04 21.51
N SER A 256 -5.88 -5.88 20.93
CA SER A 256 -7.07 -6.65 21.32
C SER A 256 -6.91 -8.11 20.95
#